data_59fb26362a48722f51494a68aa986d8c
#
_entry.id   59fb26362a48722f51494a68aa986d8c
#
_cell.length_a   1.000
_cell.length_b   1.000
_cell.length_c   1.000
_cell.angle_alpha   90.00
_cell.angle_beta   90.00
_cell.angle_gamma   90.00
#
_symmetry.space_group_name_H-M   'P 1'
#
loop_
_entity.id
_entity.type
_entity.pdbx_description
1 polymer ?
#
loop_
_entity_poly.entity_id
_entity_poly.type
_entity_poly.pdbx_seq_one_letter_code
_entity_poly.pdbx_strand_id
1 'polypeptide(L)'
;MARAAGLNLLLIGLLWSQGAQRQPNFHTPPPKPTSAYDEPLTGYEVAMLTAEFMVNLERGLTEAFQKPISLAAAGEVKLEGKHPAWVQPALKELKARGAIPPRFSAGKPVPRYQVGQMLAQYAQRLDARMREHLGAPRGITRFRTQPNIRLARNHSAYRALEYLAQGGWVSAGSPLYQKPTEPILGKELPDMLRDVAKRVLERYRDEPHLEN
;
A
#
# COMPACT_ATOMS: atom_id res chain seq x y z
N MET A 1 -4.18 16.63 28.15
CA MET A 1 -3.83 15.36 27.45
C MET A 1 -4.95 14.78 26.56
N ALA A 2 -5.88 15.60 26.03
CA ALA A 2 -7.06 15.11 25.29
C ALA A 2 -7.06 15.40 23.77
N ARG A 3 -5.90 15.70 23.17
CA ARG A 3 -5.81 16.07 21.74
C ARG A 3 -5.45 14.94 20.78
N ALA A 4 -5.04 13.76 21.26
CA ALA A 4 -4.52 12.70 20.40
C ALA A 4 -5.60 11.80 19.78
N ALA A 5 -6.77 11.66 20.40
CA ALA A 5 -7.83 10.76 19.91
C ALA A 5 -8.58 11.30 18.68
N GLY A 6 -8.67 12.62 18.52
CA GLY A 6 -9.37 13.25 17.40
C GLY A 6 -8.63 13.21 16.05
N LEU A 7 -7.30 13.11 16.10
CA LEU A 7 -6.46 13.10 14.88
C LEU A 7 -6.61 11.81 14.06
N ASN A 8 -6.99 10.73 14.69
CA ASN A 8 -7.05 9.40 14.09
C ASN A 8 -8.14 9.20 13.05
N LEU A 9 -9.33 9.63 13.37
CA LEU A 9 -10.47 9.52 12.45
C LEU A 9 -10.39 10.56 11.34
N LEU A 10 -9.80 11.73 11.63
CA LEU A 10 -9.57 12.77 10.64
C LEU A 10 -8.51 12.37 9.60
N LEU A 11 -7.40 11.74 9.98
CA LEU A 11 -6.36 11.35 9.03
C LEU A 11 -6.80 10.20 8.10
N ILE A 12 -7.54 9.23 8.62
CA ILE A 12 -8.11 8.16 7.78
C ILE A 12 -9.24 8.73 6.90
N GLY A 13 -10.05 9.65 7.43
CA GLY A 13 -11.05 10.38 6.66
C GLY A 13 -10.44 11.35 5.64
N LEU A 14 -9.36 12.06 5.99
CA LEU A 14 -8.63 12.98 5.11
C LEU A 14 -7.93 12.25 3.96
N LEU A 15 -7.40 11.06 4.17
CA LEU A 15 -6.82 10.25 3.09
C LEU A 15 -7.85 9.89 2.01
N TRP A 16 -9.15 9.91 2.35
CA TRP A 16 -10.23 9.54 1.42
C TRP A 16 -11.15 10.71 1.02
N SER A 17 -11.25 11.78 1.84
CA SER A 17 -12.20 12.86 1.60
C SER A 17 -11.63 14.11 0.93
N GLN A 18 -10.32 14.33 0.95
CA GLN A 18 -9.70 15.49 0.31
C GLN A 18 -9.33 15.28 -1.18
N GLY A 19 -10.14 14.51 -1.90
CA GLY A 19 -10.01 14.30 -3.34
C GLY A 19 -10.22 15.53 -4.24
N ALA A 20 -10.36 16.75 -3.70
CA ALA A 20 -10.77 17.91 -4.48
C ALA A 20 -9.68 18.95 -4.79
N GLN A 21 -8.48 18.85 -4.20
CA GLN A 21 -7.44 19.88 -4.47
C GLN A 21 -6.09 19.27 -4.88
N ARG A 22 -5.83 19.31 -6.19
CA ARG A 22 -4.57 18.94 -6.87
C ARG A 22 -4.22 17.46 -6.81
N GLN A 23 -5.14 16.61 -7.23
CA GLN A 23 -4.76 15.28 -7.71
C GLN A 23 -3.89 15.43 -8.96
N PRO A 24 -2.77 14.67 -9.08
CA PRO A 24 -2.27 14.39 -10.42
C PRO A 24 -3.46 13.86 -11.21
N ASN A 25 -3.71 14.42 -12.40
CA ASN A 25 -4.83 14.01 -13.26
C ASN A 25 -4.66 12.54 -13.65
N PHE A 26 -4.98 11.63 -12.74
CA PHE A 26 -5.25 10.25 -13.08
C PHE A 26 -6.56 10.31 -13.88
N HIS A 27 -6.49 10.11 -15.18
CA HIS A 27 -7.69 9.88 -15.96
C HIS A 27 -8.35 8.64 -15.38
N THR A 28 -9.29 8.85 -14.48
CA THR A 28 -10.04 7.78 -13.81
C THR A 28 -10.68 6.93 -14.90
N PRO A 29 -10.46 5.61 -14.91
CA PRO A 29 -11.26 4.74 -15.76
C PRO A 29 -12.72 4.96 -15.42
N PRO A 30 -13.65 4.78 -16.36
CA PRO A 30 -15.07 4.94 -16.08
C PRO A 30 -15.43 4.12 -14.83
N PRO A 31 -16.25 4.68 -13.90
CA PRO A 31 -16.59 3.98 -12.66
C PRO A 31 -17.18 2.61 -13.00
N LYS A 32 -16.59 1.56 -12.46
CA LYS A 32 -17.14 0.22 -12.57
C LYS A 32 -18.49 0.17 -11.84
N PRO A 33 -19.47 -0.57 -12.38
CA PRO A 33 -20.72 -0.80 -11.67
C PRO A 33 -20.45 -1.46 -10.30
N THR A 34 -21.35 -1.26 -9.36
CA THR A 34 -21.24 -1.74 -7.96
C THR A 34 -21.01 -3.25 -7.84
N SER A 35 -21.40 -4.04 -8.83
CA SER A 35 -21.11 -5.48 -8.96
C SER A 35 -19.61 -5.80 -9.11
N ALA A 36 -18.79 -4.82 -9.47
CA ALA A 36 -17.35 -5.01 -9.69
C ALA A 36 -16.54 -5.21 -8.39
N TYR A 37 -17.14 -5.03 -7.22
CA TYR A 37 -16.45 -5.28 -5.95
C TYR A 37 -16.04 -6.73 -5.75
N ASP A 38 -16.78 -7.68 -6.32
CA ASP A 38 -16.47 -9.12 -6.26
C ASP A 38 -15.70 -9.63 -7.48
N GLU A 39 -15.34 -8.73 -8.40
CA GLU A 39 -14.57 -9.10 -9.59
C GLU A 39 -13.06 -8.99 -9.34
N PRO A 40 -12.27 -9.85 -10.02
CA PRO A 40 -10.83 -9.75 -10.05
C PRO A 40 -10.35 -8.43 -10.65
N LEU A 41 -9.41 -7.77 -9.97
CA LEU A 41 -8.77 -6.56 -10.48
C LEU A 41 -7.66 -6.90 -11.48
N THR A 42 -7.62 -6.17 -12.57
CA THR A 42 -6.48 -6.17 -13.50
C THR A 42 -5.28 -5.44 -12.90
N GLY A 43 -4.08 -5.70 -13.43
CA GLY A 43 -2.88 -5.00 -12.99
C GLY A 43 -2.95 -3.48 -13.17
N TYR A 44 -3.65 -3.00 -14.18
CA TYR A 44 -3.85 -1.56 -14.38
C TYR A 44 -4.73 -0.95 -13.28
N GLU A 45 -5.79 -1.62 -12.88
CA GLU A 45 -6.65 -1.16 -11.78
C GLU A 45 -5.92 -1.20 -10.43
N VAL A 46 -5.18 -2.28 -10.18
CA VAL A 46 -4.31 -2.37 -9.00
C VAL A 46 -3.28 -1.25 -9.00
N ALA A 47 -2.64 -0.97 -10.15
CA ALA A 47 -1.66 0.10 -10.26
C ALA A 47 -2.26 1.47 -9.95
N MET A 48 -3.45 1.78 -10.46
CA MET A 48 -4.15 3.05 -10.19
C MET A 48 -4.43 3.22 -8.70
N LEU A 49 -5.10 2.25 -8.08
CA LEU A 49 -5.49 2.32 -6.67
C LEU A 49 -4.28 2.37 -5.75
N THR A 50 -3.25 1.57 -6.05
CA THR A 50 -2.05 1.50 -5.21
C THR A 50 -1.19 2.76 -5.35
N ALA A 51 -1.05 3.32 -6.56
CA ALA A 51 -0.31 4.56 -6.76
C ALA A 51 -0.97 5.75 -6.05
N GLU A 52 -2.28 5.89 -6.19
CA GLU A 52 -3.06 6.92 -5.49
C GLU A 52 -2.92 6.79 -3.98
N PHE A 53 -3.04 5.58 -3.46
CA PHE A 53 -2.84 5.29 -2.05
C PHE A 53 -1.45 5.73 -1.57
N MET A 54 -0.38 5.33 -2.26
CA MET A 54 0.99 5.65 -1.86
C MET A 54 1.25 7.15 -1.83
N VAL A 55 0.80 7.90 -2.85
CA VAL A 55 0.92 9.36 -2.92
C VAL A 55 0.17 10.02 -1.75
N ASN A 56 -1.06 9.58 -1.50
CA ASN A 56 -1.88 10.14 -0.42
C ASN A 56 -1.32 9.81 0.97
N LEU A 57 -0.81 8.58 1.15
CA LEU A 57 -0.18 8.18 2.42
C LEU A 57 1.06 9.02 2.71
N GLU A 58 1.97 9.19 1.74
CA GLU A 58 3.17 10.00 1.91
C GLU A 58 2.85 11.45 2.25
N ARG A 59 1.84 12.03 1.59
CA ARG A 59 1.35 13.38 1.90
C ARG A 59 0.80 13.45 3.32
N GLY A 60 -0.09 12.54 3.72
CA GLY A 60 -0.65 12.50 5.05
C GLY A 60 0.41 12.29 6.15
N LEU A 61 1.43 11.46 5.89
CA LEU A 61 2.56 11.29 6.80
C LEU A 61 3.42 12.57 6.90
N THR A 62 3.65 13.24 5.78
CA THR A 62 4.37 14.53 5.75
C THR A 62 3.65 15.58 6.60
N GLU A 63 2.34 15.66 6.47
CA GLU A 63 1.50 16.58 7.27
C GLU A 63 1.48 16.20 8.76
N ALA A 64 1.32 14.90 9.05
CA ALA A 64 1.22 14.42 10.42
C ALA A 64 2.53 14.58 11.23
N PHE A 65 3.65 14.33 10.59
CA PHE A 65 4.96 14.37 11.24
C PHE A 65 5.75 15.65 10.97
N GLN A 66 5.25 16.55 10.12
CA GLN A 66 5.93 17.80 9.72
C GLN A 66 7.36 17.53 9.20
N LYS A 67 7.53 16.43 8.46
CA LYS A 67 8.78 15.97 7.85
C LYS A 67 8.54 15.59 6.39
N PRO A 68 9.48 15.82 5.47
CA PRO A 68 9.30 15.51 4.06
C PRO A 68 9.36 14.00 3.79
N ILE A 69 8.23 13.33 3.97
CA ILE A 69 8.10 11.89 3.73
C ILE A 69 7.65 11.68 2.28
N SER A 70 8.60 11.55 1.38
CA SER A 70 8.33 11.21 -0.01
C SER A 70 9.35 10.17 -0.51
N LEU A 71 8.85 9.19 -1.26
CA LEU A 71 9.66 8.15 -1.90
C LEU A 71 9.79 8.38 -3.42
N ALA A 72 9.14 9.40 -3.95
CA ALA A 72 9.25 9.73 -5.36
C ALA A 72 10.71 10.03 -5.72
N ALA A 73 11.24 9.32 -6.71
CA ALA A 73 12.57 9.60 -7.23
C ALA A 73 12.59 10.97 -7.91
N ALA A 74 13.65 11.74 -7.69
CA ALA A 74 13.87 12.94 -8.46
C ALA A 74 14.20 12.58 -9.93
N GLY A 75 13.53 13.21 -10.88
CA GLY A 75 13.78 13.05 -12.29
C GLY A 75 12.67 12.35 -13.08
N GLU A 76 12.88 12.26 -14.39
CA GLU A 76 11.91 11.66 -15.30
C GLU A 76 11.90 10.13 -15.19
N VAL A 77 10.72 9.57 -14.93
CA VAL A 77 10.53 8.11 -14.88
C VAL A 77 10.07 7.61 -16.24
N LYS A 78 10.92 6.85 -16.93
CA LYS A 78 10.58 6.19 -18.20
C LYS A 78 9.89 4.86 -17.94
N LEU A 79 8.77 4.62 -18.59
CA LEU A 79 8.07 3.32 -18.57
C LEU A 79 8.60 2.44 -19.70
N GLU A 80 8.65 1.14 -19.46
CA GLU A 80 8.98 0.13 -20.47
C GLU A 80 7.68 -0.44 -21.06
N GLY A 81 7.68 -0.65 -22.37
CA GLY A 81 6.53 -1.19 -23.08
C GLY A 81 5.45 -0.15 -23.41
N LYS A 82 4.38 -0.63 -24.02
CA LYS A 82 3.22 0.19 -24.38
C LYS A 82 2.11 0.03 -23.35
N HIS A 83 1.72 1.12 -22.73
CA HIS A 83 0.64 1.17 -21.75
C HIS A 83 -0.43 2.18 -22.17
N PRO A 84 -1.72 1.94 -21.88
CA PRO A 84 -2.77 2.92 -22.08
C PRO A 84 -2.45 4.25 -21.43
N ALA A 85 -2.77 5.38 -22.07
CA ALA A 85 -2.43 6.72 -21.59
C ALA A 85 -2.96 6.98 -20.16
N TRP A 86 -4.15 6.49 -19.86
CA TRP A 86 -4.83 6.72 -18.59
C TRP A 86 -4.12 6.08 -17.37
N VAL A 87 -3.34 5.00 -17.57
CA VAL A 87 -2.63 4.33 -16.46
C VAL A 87 -1.16 4.76 -16.34
N GLN A 88 -0.60 5.41 -17.37
CA GLN A 88 0.82 5.78 -17.36
C GLN A 88 1.24 6.62 -16.15
N PRO A 89 0.45 7.62 -15.69
CA PRO A 89 0.80 8.37 -14.48
C PRO A 89 0.95 7.45 -13.27
N ALA A 90 0.01 6.53 -13.05
CA ALA A 90 0.06 5.60 -11.94
C ALA A 90 1.28 4.66 -12.00
N LEU A 91 1.59 4.13 -13.19
CA LEU A 91 2.77 3.30 -13.37
C LEU A 91 4.08 4.07 -13.14
N LYS A 92 4.14 5.34 -13.53
CA LYS A 92 5.29 6.22 -13.22
C LYS A 92 5.46 6.42 -11.72
N GLU A 93 4.37 6.68 -11.00
CA GLU A 93 4.37 6.83 -9.54
C GLU A 93 4.84 5.54 -8.84
N LEU A 94 4.33 4.37 -9.26
CA LEU A 94 4.78 3.10 -8.71
C LEU A 94 6.26 2.82 -9.02
N LYS A 95 6.71 3.09 -10.26
CA LYS A 95 8.11 2.90 -10.65
C LYS A 95 9.04 3.84 -9.87
N ALA A 96 8.66 5.11 -9.68
CA ALA A 96 9.42 6.08 -8.88
C ALA A 96 9.62 5.59 -7.43
N ARG A 97 8.63 4.89 -6.87
CA ARG A 97 8.68 4.29 -5.53
C ARG A 97 9.29 2.90 -5.49
N GLY A 98 9.66 2.36 -6.67
CA GLY A 98 10.18 0.99 -6.78
C GLY A 98 9.18 -0.08 -6.37
N ALA A 99 7.90 0.17 -6.57
CA ALA A 99 6.80 -0.70 -6.15
C ALA A 99 6.23 -1.59 -7.27
N ILE A 100 6.82 -1.58 -8.47
CA ILE A 100 6.40 -2.47 -9.56
C ILE A 100 7.15 -3.80 -9.41
N PRO A 101 6.46 -4.93 -9.14
CA PRO A 101 7.12 -6.21 -9.01
C PRO A 101 7.63 -6.72 -10.38
N PRO A 102 8.67 -7.54 -10.39
CA PRO A 102 9.08 -8.25 -11.60
C PRO A 102 7.92 -9.06 -12.19
N ARG A 103 7.76 -9.03 -13.49
CA ARG A 103 6.68 -9.75 -14.22
C ARG A 103 5.26 -9.31 -13.82
N PHE A 104 5.07 -8.04 -13.53
CA PHE A 104 3.77 -7.47 -13.24
C PHE A 104 2.78 -7.70 -14.39
N SER A 105 1.64 -8.32 -14.10
CA SER A 105 0.61 -8.68 -15.09
C SER A 105 -0.33 -7.50 -15.34
N ALA A 106 0.11 -6.50 -16.11
CA ALA A 106 -0.59 -5.22 -16.25
C ALA A 106 -2.05 -5.32 -16.71
N GLY A 107 -2.31 -6.04 -17.80
CA GLY A 107 -3.65 -6.14 -18.41
C GLY A 107 -4.46 -7.37 -18.01
N LYS A 108 -4.01 -8.18 -17.04
CA LYS A 108 -4.67 -9.42 -16.61
C LYS A 108 -5.01 -9.34 -15.11
N PRO A 109 -5.91 -10.22 -14.62
CA PRO A 109 -6.13 -10.37 -13.19
C PRO A 109 -4.84 -10.60 -12.41
N VAL A 110 -4.66 -9.87 -11.32
CA VAL A 110 -3.43 -9.89 -10.52
C VAL A 110 -3.59 -10.83 -9.33
N PRO A 111 -2.72 -11.83 -9.16
CA PRO A 111 -2.73 -12.64 -7.95
C PRO A 111 -2.32 -11.82 -6.72
N ARG A 112 -2.90 -12.14 -5.56
CA ARG A 112 -2.67 -11.40 -4.31
C ARG A 112 -1.19 -11.30 -3.95
N TYR A 113 -0.38 -12.31 -4.24
CA TYR A 113 1.06 -12.26 -3.96
C TYR A 113 1.79 -11.13 -4.70
N GLN A 114 1.34 -10.74 -5.90
CA GLN A 114 1.95 -9.60 -6.62
C GLN A 114 1.63 -8.27 -5.90
N VAL A 115 0.42 -8.11 -5.42
CA VAL A 115 0.07 -6.96 -4.55
C VAL A 115 0.92 -6.98 -3.28
N GLY A 116 1.10 -8.15 -2.67
CA GLY A 116 1.99 -8.31 -1.52
C GLY A 116 3.44 -7.90 -1.83
N GLN A 117 3.97 -8.23 -3.02
CA GLN A 117 5.28 -7.78 -3.45
C GLN A 117 5.35 -6.25 -3.61
N MET A 118 4.33 -5.63 -4.23
CA MET A 118 4.24 -4.17 -4.34
C MET A 118 4.25 -3.50 -2.97
N LEU A 119 3.41 -3.97 -2.06
CA LEU A 119 3.31 -3.42 -0.71
C LEU A 119 4.57 -3.64 0.11
N ALA A 120 5.22 -4.80 0.00
CA ALA A 120 6.46 -5.07 0.72
C ALA A 120 7.62 -4.18 0.25
N GLN A 121 7.78 -3.99 -1.06
CA GLN A 121 8.78 -3.10 -1.63
C GLN A 121 8.56 -1.65 -1.18
N TYR A 122 7.30 -1.21 -1.22
CA TYR A 122 6.93 0.11 -0.73
C TYR A 122 7.16 0.26 0.77
N ALA A 123 6.69 -0.68 1.58
CA ALA A 123 6.81 -0.66 3.02
C ALA A 123 8.27 -0.63 3.50
N GLN A 124 9.17 -1.39 2.84
CA GLN A 124 10.60 -1.37 3.13
C GLN A 124 11.21 0.01 2.93
N ARG A 125 10.90 0.65 1.81
CA ARG A 125 11.41 2.00 1.50
C ARG A 125 10.80 3.05 2.41
N LEU A 126 9.51 2.96 2.68
CA LEU A 126 8.81 3.88 3.57
C LEU A 126 9.36 3.77 5.00
N ASP A 127 9.55 2.55 5.51
CA ASP A 127 10.13 2.34 6.84
C ASP A 127 11.55 2.93 6.93
N ALA A 128 12.38 2.75 5.89
CA ALA A 128 13.70 3.35 5.84
C ALA A 128 13.63 4.90 5.85
N ARG A 129 12.75 5.48 5.05
CA ARG A 129 12.56 6.95 5.02
C ARG A 129 12.02 7.50 6.34
N MET A 130 11.05 6.81 6.93
CA MET A 130 10.51 7.20 8.23
C MET A 130 11.58 7.13 9.32
N ARG A 131 12.42 6.09 9.33
CA ARG A 131 13.55 5.97 10.26
C ARG A 131 14.57 7.09 10.11
N GLU A 132 14.85 7.51 8.90
CA GLU A 132 15.75 8.62 8.61
C GLU A 132 15.26 9.93 9.25
N HIS A 133 13.97 10.19 9.21
CA HIS A 133 13.38 11.45 9.69
C HIS A 133 12.88 11.43 11.15
N LEU A 134 12.46 10.27 11.64
CA LEU A 134 11.78 10.11 12.93
C LEU A 134 12.54 9.19 13.90
N GLY A 135 13.59 8.53 13.44
CA GLY A 135 14.30 7.51 14.21
C GLY A 135 13.62 6.13 14.16
N ALA A 136 14.02 5.25 15.08
CA ALA A 136 13.47 3.90 15.14
C ALA A 136 11.96 3.92 15.46
N PRO A 137 11.17 3.00 14.87
CA PRO A 137 9.76 2.90 15.19
C PRO A 137 9.57 2.51 16.67
N ARG A 138 8.68 3.22 17.37
CA ARG A 138 8.40 3.01 18.79
C ARG A 138 7.24 2.05 19.01
N GLY A 139 6.23 2.14 18.16
CA GLY A 139 5.09 1.23 18.15
C GLY A 139 5.28 0.14 17.09
N ILE A 140 5.58 -1.10 17.49
CA ILE A 140 5.64 -2.21 16.55
C ILE A 140 4.41 -3.07 16.81
N THR A 141 3.49 -3.09 15.85
CA THR A 141 2.38 -4.05 15.87
C THR A 141 2.96 -5.44 15.62
N ARG A 142 2.96 -6.27 16.64
CA ARG A 142 3.32 -7.70 16.51
C ARG A 142 2.06 -8.53 16.64
N PHE A 143 1.88 -9.46 15.73
CA PHE A 143 0.84 -10.46 15.89
C PHE A 143 1.22 -11.43 17.01
N ARG A 144 0.24 -11.83 17.82
CA ARG A 144 0.42 -12.92 18.80
C ARG A 144 0.81 -14.22 18.10
N THR A 145 0.21 -14.48 16.94
CA THR A 145 0.53 -15.63 16.09
C THR A 145 0.87 -15.13 14.70
N GLN A 146 2.02 -15.51 14.19
CA GLN A 146 2.42 -15.14 12.83
C GLN A 146 1.43 -15.73 11.81
N PRO A 147 1.05 -14.96 10.79
CA PRO A 147 0.19 -15.47 9.71
C PRO A 147 0.79 -16.70 9.05
N ASN A 148 -0.04 -17.70 8.80
CA ASN A 148 0.35 -18.85 8.00
C ASN A 148 0.31 -18.47 6.51
N ILE A 149 1.47 -18.31 5.89
CA ILE A 149 1.60 -17.94 4.47
C ILE A 149 1.44 -19.21 3.64
N ARG A 150 0.31 -19.34 2.96
CA ARG A 150 0.00 -20.49 2.08
C ARG A 150 0.65 -20.35 0.70
N LEU A 151 1.95 -20.17 0.69
CA LEU A 151 2.79 -20.07 -0.50
C LEU A 151 4.06 -20.90 -0.27
N ALA A 152 4.55 -21.57 -1.29
CA ALA A 152 5.78 -22.35 -1.17
C ALA A 152 6.97 -21.41 -0.83
N ARG A 153 7.84 -21.86 0.09
CA ARG A 153 8.99 -21.04 0.56
C ARG A 153 9.98 -20.67 -0.54
N ASN A 154 10.07 -21.48 -1.58
CA ASN A 154 10.90 -21.22 -2.76
C ASN A 154 10.23 -20.30 -3.80
N HIS A 155 8.97 -19.91 -3.60
CA HIS A 155 8.28 -18.96 -4.47
C HIS A 155 8.89 -17.55 -4.32
N SER A 156 9.12 -16.86 -5.45
CA SER A 156 9.77 -15.54 -5.47
C SER A 156 9.09 -14.46 -4.62
N ALA A 157 7.80 -14.59 -4.36
CA ALA A 157 7.04 -13.66 -3.53
C ALA A 157 7.04 -14.04 -2.03
N TYR A 158 7.50 -15.24 -1.64
CA TYR A 158 7.38 -15.70 -0.25
C TYR A 158 8.03 -14.72 0.73
N ARG A 159 9.26 -14.28 0.45
CA ARG A 159 10.00 -13.34 1.32
C ARG A 159 9.30 -11.99 1.46
N ALA A 160 8.62 -11.52 0.41
CA ALA A 160 7.84 -10.30 0.47
C ALA A 160 6.64 -10.43 1.43
N LEU A 161 5.91 -11.55 1.32
CA LEU A 161 4.78 -11.85 2.23
C LEU A 161 5.27 -12.06 3.67
N GLU A 162 6.39 -12.75 3.85
CA GLU A 162 7.02 -12.96 5.15
C GLU A 162 7.42 -11.64 5.81
N TYR A 163 8.01 -10.70 5.06
CA TYR A 163 8.32 -9.36 5.53
C TYR A 163 7.06 -8.62 6.02
N LEU A 164 5.99 -8.65 5.24
CA LEU A 164 4.72 -8.02 5.63
C LEU A 164 4.12 -8.66 6.89
N ALA A 165 4.21 -9.99 7.00
CA ALA A 165 3.72 -10.74 8.14
C ALA A 165 4.53 -10.44 9.41
N GLN A 166 5.87 -10.56 9.34
CA GLN A 166 6.76 -10.32 10.47
C GLN A 166 6.70 -8.87 10.96
N GLY A 167 6.59 -7.95 10.02
CA GLY A 167 6.44 -6.53 10.31
C GLY A 167 5.05 -6.12 10.76
N GLY A 168 4.03 -6.98 10.68
CA GLY A 168 2.66 -6.60 10.98
C GLY A 168 2.11 -5.52 10.06
N TRP A 169 2.52 -5.50 8.78
CA TRP A 169 2.09 -4.47 7.82
C TRP A 169 0.66 -4.65 7.31
N VAL A 170 0.17 -5.88 7.31
CA VAL A 170 -1.17 -6.27 6.89
C VAL A 170 -1.71 -7.25 7.91
N SER A 171 -3.00 -7.20 8.25
CA SER A 171 -3.60 -8.05 9.29
C SER A 171 -3.41 -9.55 9.03
N ALA A 172 -3.26 -10.31 10.10
CA ALA A 172 -3.00 -11.75 10.05
C ALA A 172 -4.06 -12.55 9.30
N GLY A 173 -5.32 -12.10 9.35
CA GLY A 173 -6.46 -12.72 8.65
C GLY A 173 -6.58 -12.36 7.17
N SER A 174 -5.66 -11.54 6.64
CA SER A 174 -5.76 -11.08 5.25
C SER A 174 -5.75 -12.23 4.24
N PRO A 175 -6.60 -12.17 3.19
CA PRO A 175 -6.56 -13.08 2.06
C PRO A 175 -5.19 -13.15 1.37
N LEU A 176 -4.36 -12.12 1.54
CA LEU A 176 -2.99 -12.07 1.06
C LEU A 176 -2.16 -13.29 1.51
N TYR A 177 -2.34 -13.75 2.75
CA TYR A 177 -1.61 -14.89 3.30
C TYR A 177 -2.31 -16.23 3.06
N GLN A 178 -3.65 -16.22 3.06
CA GLN A 178 -4.46 -17.43 2.98
C GLN A 178 -4.65 -17.94 1.56
N LYS A 179 -4.74 -17.04 0.60
CA LYS A 179 -5.04 -17.31 -0.81
C LYS A 179 -4.15 -16.50 -1.77
N PRO A 180 -2.82 -16.56 -1.60
CA PRO A 180 -1.89 -15.66 -2.30
C PRO A 180 -1.89 -15.81 -3.81
N THR A 181 -2.20 -17.00 -4.34
CA THR A 181 -2.20 -17.29 -5.78
C THR A 181 -3.52 -16.94 -6.47
N GLU A 182 -4.61 -16.73 -5.71
CA GLU A 182 -5.88 -16.30 -6.29
C GLU A 182 -5.83 -14.82 -6.68
N PRO A 183 -6.62 -14.40 -7.68
CA PRO A 183 -6.74 -12.98 -8.04
C PRO A 183 -7.25 -12.13 -6.88
N ILE A 184 -6.74 -10.91 -6.76
CA ILE A 184 -7.27 -9.93 -5.82
C ILE A 184 -8.61 -9.39 -6.31
N LEU A 185 -9.57 -9.25 -5.40
CA LEU A 185 -10.90 -8.72 -5.70
C LEU A 185 -10.97 -7.21 -5.42
N GLY A 186 -11.90 -6.53 -6.10
CA GLY A 186 -12.10 -5.10 -5.95
C GLY A 186 -12.36 -4.64 -4.51
N LYS A 187 -13.07 -5.45 -3.70
CA LYS A 187 -13.34 -5.17 -2.29
C LYS A 187 -12.15 -5.36 -1.36
N GLU A 188 -11.20 -6.24 -1.73
CA GLU A 188 -10.10 -6.61 -0.85
C GLU A 188 -8.95 -5.60 -0.85
N LEU A 189 -8.66 -5.01 -2.01
CA LEU A 189 -7.53 -4.09 -2.15
C LEU A 189 -7.67 -2.83 -1.29
N PRO A 190 -8.80 -2.10 -1.29
CA PRO A 190 -8.99 -0.93 -0.42
C PRO A 190 -8.83 -1.25 1.07
N ASP A 191 -9.35 -2.40 1.53
CA ASP A 191 -9.23 -2.80 2.94
C ASP A 191 -7.77 -3.09 3.30
N MET A 192 -7.04 -3.76 2.42
CA MET A 192 -5.61 -4.05 2.59
C MET A 192 -4.77 -2.76 2.62
N LEU A 193 -5.06 -1.79 1.74
CA LEU A 193 -4.37 -0.51 1.71
C LEU A 193 -4.66 0.32 2.97
N ARG A 194 -5.92 0.32 3.44
CA ARG A 194 -6.31 0.97 4.70
C ARG A 194 -5.58 0.38 5.91
N ASP A 195 -5.45 -0.94 5.93
CA ASP A 195 -4.73 -1.67 6.97
C ASP A 195 -3.26 -1.25 7.01
N VAL A 196 -2.59 -1.17 5.85
CA VAL A 196 -1.21 -0.67 5.76
C VAL A 196 -1.10 0.76 6.28
N ALA A 197 -2.00 1.67 5.91
CA ALA A 197 -1.98 3.06 6.38
C ALA A 197 -2.10 3.15 7.90
N LYS A 198 -3.05 2.42 8.48
CA LYS A 198 -3.26 2.34 9.93
C LYS A 198 -1.97 1.89 10.63
N ARG A 199 -1.36 0.82 10.14
CA ARG A 199 -0.17 0.23 10.76
C ARG A 199 1.09 1.07 10.61
N VAL A 200 1.24 1.81 9.53
CA VAL A 200 2.33 2.80 9.39
C VAL A 200 2.22 3.85 10.48
N LEU A 201 1.03 4.40 10.70
CA LEU A 201 0.81 5.41 11.74
C LEU A 201 1.08 4.84 13.15
N GLU A 202 0.63 3.63 13.44
CA GLU A 202 0.83 2.97 14.72
C GLU A 202 2.30 2.71 15.03
N ARG A 203 3.12 2.38 14.01
CA ARG A 203 4.57 2.13 14.17
C ARG A 203 5.35 3.33 14.69
N TYR A 204 4.93 4.54 14.34
CA TYR A 204 5.65 5.77 14.65
C TYR A 204 4.96 6.62 15.74
N ARG A 205 3.93 6.06 16.40
CA ARG A 205 3.33 6.64 17.61
C ARG A 205 4.17 6.34 18.85
N ASP A 206 3.96 7.16 19.87
CA ASP A 206 4.70 7.03 21.13
C ASP A 206 4.27 5.83 22.01
N GLU A 207 3.14 5.18 21.69
CA GLU A 207 2.60 4.07 22.48
C GLU A 207 2.60 2.76 21.69
N PRO A 208 3.18 1.68 22.25
CA PRO A 208 3.10 0.35 21.64
C PRO A 208 1.69 -0.23 21.78
N HIS A 209 1.10 -0.67 20.70
CA HIS A 209 -0.19 -1.36 20.70
C HIS A 209 0.00 -2.87 20.47
N LEU A 210 -0.59 -3.67 21.34
CA LEU A 210 -0.74 -5.11 21.16
C LEU A 210 -2.13 -5.36 20.57
N GLU A 211 -2.21 -5.98 19.40
CA GLU A 211 -3.49 -6.49 18.90
C GLU A 211 -3.84 -7.81 19.56
N ASN A 212 -5.08 -7.91 20.02
CA ASN A 212 -5.68 -9.10 20.61
C ASN A 212 -6.03 -10.15 19.54
#